data_9a52660c842b534b65aa71c044ade06d
#
_entry.id   9a52660c842b534b65aa71c044ade06d
#
_cell.length_a   1.000
_cell.length_b   1.000
_cell.length_c   1.000
_cell.angle_alpha   90.00
_cell.angle_beta   90.00
_cell.angle_gamma   90.00
#
_symmetry.space_group_name_H-M   'P 1'
#
loop_
_entity.id
_entity.type
_entity.pdbx_description
1 polymer ?
#
loop_
_entity_poly.entity_id
_entity_poly.type
_entity_poly.pdbx_seq_one_letter_code
_entity_poly.pdbx_strand_id
1 'polypeptide(L)'
;MPNHCDQQVHLRGPWNLIKEIYDHLKQADPMFCQLIKPMPFEMFVKPRVKLPSHHPLNVGTDGLAQCSTPAWYDWRCENWGTKWEVCDIQFTEAELTVIGNVYEDGCEAEFGFHCWTAWGPPLPVWNALVDLGISVDADYQDEGGMFEGRYVNGEDESWEPELDEEDLEDA
;
A
#
# COMPACT_ATOMS: atom_id res chain seq x y z
N MET A 1 -7.68 -5.75 -16.04
CA MET A 1 -7.08 -6.01 -14.72
C MET A 1 -6.35 -4.75 -14.35
N PRO A 2 -6.25 -4.34 -13.10
CA PRO A 2 -5.39 -3.22 -12.75
C PRO A 2 -3.93 -3.63 -12.94
N ASN A 3 -3.08 -2.70 -13.35
CA ASN A 3 -1.65 -2.90 -13.33
C ASN A 3 -1.19 -3.13 -11.89
N HIS A 4 -0.23 -3.99 -11.71
CA HIS A 4 0.41 -4.19 -10.42
C HIS A 4 1.58 -3.21 -10.27
N CYS A 5 1.76 -2.71 -9.08
CA CYS A 5 2.94 -1.98 -8.68
C CYS A 5 3.76 -2.88 -7.78
N ASP A 6 4.90 -3.33 -8.27
CA ASP A 6 5.88 -4.12 -7.54
C ASP A 6 6.63 -3.23 -6.56
N GLN A 7 6.94 -3.77 -5.37
CA GLN A 7 7.58 -3.00 -4.32
C GLN A 7 8.58 -3.86 -3.55
N GLN A 8 9.73 -3.29 -3.30
CA GLN A 8 10.68 -3.80 -2.33
C GLN A 8 10.75 -2.84 -1.16
N VAL A 9 10.28 -3.26 0.00
CA VAL A 9 10.10 -2.43 1.19
C VAL A 9 11.05 -2.86 2.28
N HIS A 10 11.76 -1.91 2.89
CA HIS A 10 12.59 -2.12 4.06
C HIS A 10 12.07 -1.25 5.21
N LEU A 11 11.80 -1.88 6.35
CA LEU A 11 11.29 -1.23 7.57
C LEU A 11 12.32 -1.35 8.69
N ARG A 12 12.56 -0.23 9.39
CA ARG A 12 13.41 -0.19 10.58
C ARG A 12 12.81 0.72 11.64
N GLY A 13 12.84 0.31 12.89
CA GLY A 13 12.34 1.12 13.99
C GLY A 13 12.34 0.40 15.34
N PRO A 14 11.55 0.89 16.30
CA PRO A 14 11.47 0.28 17.62
C PRO A 14 11.12 -1.21 17.56
N TRP A 15 11.89 -2.02 18.27
CA TRP A 15 11.78 -3.48 18.29
C TRP A 15 10.34 -3.99 18.43
N ASN A 16 9.59 -3.45 19.38
CA ASN A 16 8.23 -3.90 19.66
C ASN A 16 7.28 -3.67 18.46
N LEU A 17 7.38 -2.51 17.81
CA LEU A 17 6.53 -2.18 16.65
C LEU A 17 6.93 -3.00 15.42
N ILE A 18 8.21 -3.09 15.14
CA ILE A 18 8.72 -3.86 13.99
C ILE A 18 8.40 -5.35 14.15
N LYS A 19 8.56 -5.89 15.36
CA LYS A 19 8.19 -7.28 15.65
C LYS A 19 6.70 -7.55 15.48
N GLU A 20 5.84 -6.64 15.92
CA GLU A 20 4.39 -6.78 15.76
C GLU A 20 4.00 -6.82 14.28
N ILE A 21 4.55 -5.91 13.46
CA ILE A 21 4.31 -5.87 12.02
C ILE A 21 4.84 -7.15 11.37
N TYR A 22 6.06 -7.56 11.67
CA TYR A 22 6.68 -8.76 11.13
C TYR A 22 5.87 -10.02 11.44
N ASP A 23 5.45 -10.21 12.69
CA ASP A 23 4.64 -11.36 13.10
C ASP A 23 3.26 -11.34 12.42
N HIS A 24 2.69 -10.16 12.20
CA HIS A 24 1.43 -10.02 11.47
C HIS A 24 1.57 -10.42 10.01
N LEU A 25 2.64 -9.97 9.34
CA LEU A 25 2.89 -10.29 7.93
C LEU A 25 3.19 -11.78 7.68
N LYS A 26 3.55 -12.54 8.70
CA LYS A 26 3.74 -14.00 8.62
C LYS A 26 2.44 -14.81 8.69
N GLN A 27 1.30 -14.17 8.94
CA GLN A 27 0.00 -14.86 8.95
C GLN A 27 -0.42 -15.28 7.55
N ALA A 28 -1.37 -16.20 7.47
CA ALA A 28 -1.83 -16.74 6.18
C ALA A 28 -2.55 -15.71 5.30
N ASP A 29 -3.15 -14.67 5.90
CA ASP A 29 -3.85 -13.59 5.21
C ASP A 29 -3.51 -12.26 5.90
N PRO A 30 -2.30 -11.76 5.67
CA PRO A 30 -1.85 -10.54 6.31
C PRO A 30 -2.54 -9.33 5.68
N MET A 31 -3.13 -8.49 6.53
CA MET A 31 -3.79 -7.24 6.13
C MET A 31 -2.92 -6.06 6.58
N PHE A 32 -1.86 -5.76 5.83
CA PHE A 32 -0.86 -4.76 6.19
C PHE A 32 -1.42 -3.34 6.24
N CYS A 33 -2.13 -2.92 5.20
CA CYS A 33 -2.73 -1.59 5.17
C CYS A 33 -3.79 -1.43 6.28
N GLN A 34 -4.58 -2.47 6.52
CA GLN A 34 -5.57 -2.49 7.59
C GLN A 34 -4.94 -2.45 8.98
N LEU A 35 -3.77 -3.07 9.17
CA LEU A 35 -3.04 -3.02 10.44
C LEU A 35 -2.57 -1.60 10.73
N ILE A 36 -1.97 -0.94 9.77
CA ILE A 36 -1.32 0.37 9.94
C ILE A 36 -2.35 1.52 9.90
N LYS A 37 -3.28 1.45 8.97
CA LYS A 37 -4.31 2.48 8.75
C LYS A 37 -5.69 1.82 8.59
N PRO A 38 -6.34 1.45 9.71
CA PRO A 38 -7.57 0.66 9.68
C PRO A 38 -8.72 1.41 9.04
N MET A 39 -9.37 0.75 8.08
CA MET A 39 -10.58 1.26 7.44
C MET A 39 -11.77 1.13 8.41
N PRO A 40 -12.56 2.19 8.62
CA PRO A 40 -13.75 2.12 9.46
C PRO A 40 -14.76 1.07 8.97
N PHE A 41 -15.33 0.30 9.89
CA PHE A 41 -16.27 -0.78 9.56
C PHE A 41 -17.48 -0.30 8.73
N GLU A 42 -17.91 0.94 8.96
CA GLU A 42 -19.04 1.56 8.23
C GLU A 42 -18.80 1.63 6.72
N MET A 43 -17.55 1.65 6.28
CA MET A 43 -17.21 1.68 4.85
C MET A 43 -17.56 0.38 4.15
N PHE A 44 -17.54 -0.75 4.87
CA PHE A 44 -17.94 -2.06 4.32
C PHE A 44 -19.45 -2.20 4.18
N VAL A 45 -20.24 -1.57 5.08
CA VAL A 45 -21.67 -1.79 5.20
C VAL A 45 -22.54 -0.65 4.67
N LYS A 46 -21.94 0.45 4.18
CA LYS A 46 -22.71 1.54 3.58
C LYS A 46 -23.50 1.02 2.37
N PRO A 47 -24.83 1.00 2.42
CA PRO A 47 -25.62 0.62 1.26
C PRO A 47 -25.40 1.65 0.14
N ARG A 48 -25.56 1.22 -1.10
CA ARG A 48 -25.65 2.15 -2.24
C ARG A 48 -26.70 3.20 -1.93
N VAL A 49 -26.29 4.46 -1.91
CA VAL A 49 -27.23 5.57 -1.69
C VAL A 49 -28.06 5.72 -2.95
N LYS A 50 -29.37 5.50 -2.82
CA LYS A 50 -30.32 5.79 -3.89
C LYS A 50 -30.48 7.29 -3.98
N LEU A 51 -30.00 7.87 -5.08
CA LEU A 51 -30.15 9.30 -5.34
C LEU A 51 -31.52 9.60 -5.97
N PRO A 52 -32.12 10.77 -5.70
CA PRO A 52 -33.33 11.21 -6.41
C PRO A 52 -33.08 11.24 -7.91
N SER A 53 -34.14 10.94 -8.70
CA SER A 53 -34.06 10.88 -10.17
C SER A 53 -33.54 12.17 -10.84
N HIS A 54 -33.72 13.32 -10.18
CA HIS A 54 -33.26 14.62 -10.66
C HIS A 54 -31.84 15.00 -10.18
N HIS A 55 -31.17 14.11 -9.42
CA HIS A 55 -29.82 14.41 -8.93
C HIS A 55 -28.82 14.36 -10.10
N PRO A 56 -27.88 15.35 -10.22
CA PRO A 56 -26.94 15.45 -11.34
C PRO A 56 -26.06 14.20 -11.55
N LEU A 57 -25.80 13.45 -10.49
CA LEU A 57 -25.02 12.21 -10.54
C LEU A 57 -25.87 10.97 -10.83
N ASN A 58 -27.21 11.12 -10.94
CA ASN A 58 -28.10 10.03 -11.28
C ASN A 58 -28.30 10.00 -12.78
N VAL A 59 -27.48 9.25 -13.49
CA VAL A 59 -27.57 9.08 -14.96
C VAL A 59 -28.30 7.80 -15.36
N GLY A 60 -28.82 7.05 -14.39
CA GLY A 60 -29.57 5.82 -14.61
C GLY A 60 -31.07 6.00 -14.48
N THR A 61 -31.84 5.19 -15.21
CA THR A 61 -33.31 5.17 -15.14
C THR A 61 -33.86 4.45 -13.90
N ASP A 62 -32.99 3.77 -13.16
CA ASP A 62 -33.32 3.00 -11.95
C ASP A 62 -33.23 3.84 -10.65
N GLY A 63 -32.82 5.11 -10.75
CA GLY A 63 -32.65 6.01 -9.61
C GLY A 63 -31.48 5.67 -8.70
N LEU A 64 -30.58 4.79 -9.16
CA LEU A 64 -29.30 4.51 -8.50
C LEU A 64 -28.20 5.33 -9.17
N ALA A 65 -27.27 5.87 -8.39
CA ALA A 65 -26.08 6.48 -8.96
C ALA A 65 -25.30 5.43 -9.76
N GLN A 66 -25.17 5.62 -11.05
CA GLN A 66 -24.41 4.68 -11.91
C GLN A 66 -22.92 4.69 -11.64
N CYS A 67 -22.43 5.70 -10.96
CA CYS A 67 -21.03 5.85 -10.60
C CYS A 67 -20.81 5.70 -9.08
N SER A 68 -21.52 4.81 -8.43
CA SER A 68 -21.23 4.52 -7.03
C SER A 68 -20.16 3.44 -6.95
N THR A 69 -18.93 3.86 -6.93
CA THR A 69 -17.90 3.02 -6.31
C THR A 69 -18.35 2.71 -4.88
N PRO A 70 -18.16 1.49 -4.39
CA PRO A 70 -18.43 1.19 -2.99
C PRO A 70 -17.65 2.16 -2.10
N ALA A 71 -18.22 2.59 -0.98
CA ALA A 71 -17.57 3.57 -0.08
C ALA A 71 -16.19 3.12 0.37
N TRP A 72 -15.96 1.81 0.51
CA TRP A 72 -14.65 1.24 0.83
C TRP A 72 -13.61 1.49 -0.26
N TYR A 73 -14.02 1.53 -1.53
CA TYR A 73 -13.11 1.77 -2.64
C TYR A 73 -12.53 3.19 -2.61
N ASP A 74 -13.39 4.20 -2.54
CA ASP A 74 -12.97 5.59 -2.50
C ASP A 74 -12.12 5.85 -1.25
N TRP A 75 -12.54 5.29 -0.12
CA TRP A 75 -11.80 5.41 1.14
C TRP A 75 -10.39 4.80 1.04
N ARG A 76 -10.25 3.61 0.46
CA ARG A 76 -8.94 2.95 0.29
C ARG A 76 -8.04 3.72 -0.65
N CYS A 77 -8.54 4.16 -1.81
CA CYS A 77 -7.76 4.98 -2.73
C CYS A 77 -7.26 6.27 -2.07
N GLU A 78 -8.09 6.91 -1.25
CA GLU A 78 -7.74 8.15 -0.54
C GLU A 78 -6.80 7.90 0.65
N ASN A 79 -7.03 6.83 1.43
CA ASN A 79 -6.32 6.61 2.70
C ASN A 79 -5.18 5.60 2.61
N TRP A 80 -5.21 4.67 1.68
CA TRP A 80 -4.11 3.72 1.44
C TRP A 80 -3.29 4.07 0.19
N GLY A 81 -3.83 4.84 -0.75
CA GLY A 81 -3.23 5.11 -2.06
C GLY A 81 -3.40 3.96 -3.05
N THR A 82 -4.04 2.88 -2.65
CA THR A 82 -4.26 1.67 -3.44
C THR A 82 -5.66 1.11 -3.23
N LYS A 83 -6.14 0.36 -4.21
CA LYS A 83 -7.50 -0.20 -4.21
C LYS A 83 -7.70 -1.30 -3.18
N TRP A 84 -6.70 -2.14 -2.96
CA TRP A 84 -6.75 -3.28 -2.04
C TRP A 84 -5.47 -3.43 -1.23
N GLU A 85 -5.43 -4.41 -0.34
CA GLU A 85 -4.28 -4.74 0.48
C GLU A 85 -3.02 -5.05 -0.34
N VAL A 86 -1.88 -4.98 0.29
CA VAL A 86 -0.66 -5.55 -0.27
C VAL A 86 -0.83 -7.06 -0.46
N CYS A 87 -0.31 -7.56 -1.55
CA CYS A 87 -0.43 -8.95 -1.97
C CYS A 87 0.94 -9.58 -2.17
N ASP A 88 0.98 -10.92 -2.10
CA ASP A 88 2.16 -11.73 -2.38
C ASP A 88 3.41 -11.30 -1.60
N ILE A 89 3.26 -11.19 -0.28
CA ILE A 89 4.34 -10.76 0.59
C ILE A 89 5.41 -11.85 0.68
N GLN A 90 6.63 -11.49 0.29
CA GLN A 90 7.81 -12.36 0.34
C GLN A 90 8.91 -11.65 1.12
N PHE A 91 9.34 -12.23 2.22
CA PHE A 91 10.44 -11.67 3.01
C PHE A 91 11.76 -11.80 2.25
N THR A 92 12.55 -10.73 2.23
CA THR A 92 13.88 -10.73 1.60
C THR A 92 14.89 -11.51 2.44
N GLU A 93 14.68 -11.59 3.74
CA GLU A 93 15.51 -12.33 4.69
C GLU A 93 14.63 -13.31 5.49
N ALA A 94 15.24 -14.42 5.91
CA ALA A 94 14.53 -15.48 6.62
C ALA A 94 14.07 -15.06 8.04
N GLU A 95 14.76 -14.11 8.65
CA GLU A 95 14.54 -13.70 10.03
C GLU A 95 14.62 -12.17 10.19
N LEU A 96 13.94 -11.70 11.22
CA LEU A 96 13.99 -10.32 11.69
C LEU A 96 15.38 -10.01 12.25
N THR A 97 16.01 -8.95 11.76
CA THR A 97 17.30 -8.47 12.29
C THR A 97 17.08 -7.58 13.50
N VAL A 98 17.66 -7.95 14.64
CA VAL A 98 17.59 -7.18 15.89
C VAL A 98 18.86 -6.32 16.02
N ILE A 99 18.66 -5.05 16.34
CA ILE A 99 19.71 -4.07 16.52
C ILE A 99 19.70 -3.61 17.99
N GLY A 100 20.68 -4.06 18.75
CA GLY A 100 20.78 -3.79 20.18
C GLY A 100 20.33 -4.95 21.06
N ASN A 101 19.91 -4.65 22.28
CA ASN A 101 19.49 -5.64 23.25
C ASN A 101 17.98 -5.49 23.52
N VAL A 102 17.20 -6.53 23.29
CA VAL A 102 15.74 -6.53 23.44
C VAL A 102 15.25 -6.24 24.89
N TYR A 103 16.14 -6.32 25.86
CA TYR A 103 15.84 -6.02 27.27
C TYR A 103 16.22 -4.58 27.67
N GLU A 104 16.73 -3.78 26.72
CA GLU A 104 17.16 -2.41 26.97
C GLU A 104 16.30 -1.42 26.16
N ASP A 105 16.11 -0.24 26.70
CA ASP A 105 15.45 0.85 25.99
C ASP A 105 16.25 1.24 24.75
N GLY A 106 15.56 1.52 23.65
CA GLY A 106 16.18 1.92 22.39
C GLY A 106 16.61 0.74 21.50
N CYS A 107 16.21 -0.49 21.81
CA CYS A 107 16.37 -1.62 20.91
C CYS A 107 15.56 -1.39 19.63
N GLU A 108 16.20 -1.55 18.49
CA GLU A 108 15.57 -1.48 17.17
C GLU A 108 15.55 -2.84 16.49
N ALA A 109 14.77 -2.95 15.46
CA ALA A 109 14.80 -4.07 14.54
C ALA A 109 14.56 -3.61 13.12
N GLU A 110 14.89 -4.46 12.16
CA GLU A 110 14.64 -4.21 10.74
C GLU A 110 14.33 -5.50 10.00
N PHE A 111 13.57 -5.39 8.94
CA PHE A 111 13.35 -6.45 7.96
C PHE A 111 12.94 -5.86 6.62
N GLY A 112 13.15 -6.64 5.56
CA GLY A 112 12.71 -6.31 4.21
C GLY A 112 11.71 -7.32 3.68
N PHE A 113 10.83 -6.87 2.82
CA PHE A 113 9.90 -7.74 2.10
C PHE A 113 9.58 -7.18 0.72
N HIS A 114 9.22 -8.07 -0.16
CA HIS A 114 8.71 -7.80 -1.49
C HIS A 114 7.19 -7.99 -1.48
N CYS A 115 6.47 -7.14 -2.18
CA CYS A 115 5.03 -7.22 -2.32
C CYS A 115 4.56 -6.46 -3.55
N TRP A 116 3.26 -6.53 -3.85
CA TRP A 116 2.66 -5.66 -4.85
C TRP A 116 1.29 -5.14 -4.43
N THR A 117 0.90 -4.02 -5.04
CA THR A 117 -0.37 -3.33 -4.85
C THR A 117 -1.01 -3.02 -6.21
N ALA A 118 -2.26 -2.55 -6.18
CA ALA A 118 -2.94 -2.12 -7.39
C ALA A 118 -2.60 -0.67 -7.73
N TRP A 119 -2.10 -0.43 -8.95
CA TRP A 119 -1.86 0.87 -9.60
C TRP A 119 -0.70 1.71 -9.09
N GLY A 120 -0.35 1.64 -7.84
CA GLY A 120 0.71 2.45 -7.25
C GLY A 120 1.03 2.05 -5.82
N PRO A 121 2.12 2.59 -5.26
CA PRO A 121 2.55 2.27 -3.91
C PRO A 121 1.59 2.84 -2.86
N PRO A 122 1.49 2.23 -1.67
CA PRO A 122 0.59 2.66 -0.61
C PRO A 122 1.20 3.81 0.22
N LEU A 123 1.55 4.94 -0.44
CA LEU A 123 2.23 6.08 0.19
C LEU A 123 1.57 6.58 1.49
N PRO A 124 0.22 6.70 1.60
CA PRO A 124 -0.39 7.13 2.85
C PRO A 124 -0.21 6.13 4.00
N VAL A 125 -0.01 4.84 3.71
CA VAL A 125 0.29 3.82 4.72
C VAL A 125 1.75 3.94 5.16
N TRP A 126 2.68 4.15 4.23
CA TRP A 126 4.08 4.39 4.56
C TRP A 126 4.29 5.68 5.37
N ASN A 127 3.57 6.76 5.02
CA ASN A 127 3.57 7.99 5.82
C ASN A 127 3.09 7.72 7.26
N ALA A 128 2.06 6.90 7.44
CA ALA A 128 1.58 6.54 8.78
C ALA A 128 2.60 5.72 9.59
N LEU A 129 3.41 4.88 8.94
CA LEU A 129 4.54 4.20 9.59
C LEU A 129 5.63 5.20 10.03
N VAL A 130 5.95 6.17 9.19
CA VAL A 130 6.92 7.23 9.52
C VAL A 130 6.42 8.05 10.72
N ASP A 131 5.14 8.37 10.78
CA ASP A 131 4.52 9.08 11.92
C ASP A 131 4.59 8.26 13.23
N LEU A 132 4.66 6.93 13.14
CA LEU A 132 4.89 6.02 14.27
C LEU A 132 6.36 5.88 14.67
N GLY A 133 7.28 6.56 13.96
CA GLY A 133 8.71 6.49 14.22
C GLY A 133 9.40 5.29 13.56
N ILE A 134 8.79 4.69 12.54
CA ILE A 134 9.38 3.62 11.74
C ILE A 134 9.97 4.24 10.48
N SER A 135 11.24 3.95 10.21
CA SER A 135 11.90 4.29 8.95
C SER A 135 11.39 3.36 7.85
N VAL A 136 10.99 3.95 6.73
CA VAL A 136 10.54 3.25 5.53
C VAL A 136 11.44 3.64 4.37
N ASP A 137 12.05 2.65 3.73
CA ASP A 137 12.81 2.77 2.48
C ASP A 137 12.19 1.77 1.49
N ALA A 138 11.66 2.25 0.38
CA ALA A 138 10.94 1.41 -0.57
C ALA A 138 11.21 1.83 -2.00
N ASP A 139 11.63 0.87 -2.82
CA ASP A 139 11.65 1.00 -4.27
C ASP A 139 10.37 0.41 -4.86
N TYR A 140 9.82 1.03 -5.90
CA TYR A 140 8.60 0.54 -6.55
C TYR A 140 8.61 0.74 -8.06
N GLN A 141 7.89 -0.15 -8.77
CA GLN A 141 7.80 -0.12 -10.22
C GLN A 141 6.43 -0.60 -10.71
N ASP A 142 5.87 0.06 -11.71
CA ASP A 142 4.67 -0.41 -12.43
C ASP A 142 4.99 -1.60 -13.34
N GLU A 143 4.18 -2.65 -13.35
CA GLU A 143 4.36 -3.82 -14.21
C GLU A 143 4.33 -3.48 -15.71
N GLY A 144 3.64 -2.40 -16.07
CA GLY A 144 3.56 -1.90 -17.44
C GLY A 144 4.70 -0.95 -17.82
N GLY A 145 5.66 -0.70 -16.91
CA GLY A 145 6.78 0.20 -17.15
C GLY A 145 6.38 1.66 -17.33
N MET A 146 5.24 2.08 -16.79
CA MET A 146 4.77 3.47 -16.90
C MET A 146 5.48 4.40 -15.92
N PHE A 147 5.91 3.88 -14.78
CA PHE A 147 6.65 4.62 -13.78
C PHE A 147 7.46 3.67 -12.89
N GLU A 148 8.51 4.21 -12.33
CA GLU A 148 9.25 3.65 -11.20
C GLU A 148 9.58 4.75 -10.22
N GLY A 149 9.93 4.41 -8.98
CA GLY A 149 10.23 5.41 -7.99
C GLY A 149 10.79 4.83 -6.70
N ARG A 150 11.12 5.75 -5.82
CA ARG A 150 11.65 5.46 -4.49
C ARG A 150 11.00 6.36 -3.45
N TYR A 151 10.63 5.76 -2.33
CA TYR A 151 10.13 6.44 -1.16
C TYR A 151 11.09 6.26 0.01
N VAL A 152 11.48 7.36 0.65
CA VAL A 152 12.34 7.35 1.84
C VAL A 152 11.77 8.29 2.90
N ASN A 153 11.21 7.75 3.97
CA ASN A 153 10.80 8.48 5.18
C ASN A 153 9.92 9.73 4.93
N GLY A 154 8.99 9.66 3.99
CA GLY A 154 8.06 10.75 3.66
C GLY A 154 8.43 11.50 2.37
N GLU A 155 9.58 11.25 1.81
CA GLU A 155 10.00 11.79 0.51
C GLU A 155 9.76 10.74 -0.57
N ASP A 156 8.94 11.08 -1.57
CA ASP A 156 8.59 10.23 -2.70
C ASP A 156 9.11 10.86 -3.99
N GLU A 157 9.92 10.10 -4.71
CA GLU A 157 10.45 10.49 -6.03
C GLU A 157 10.04 9.42 -7.04
N SER A 158 9.32 9.82 -8.09
CA SER A 158 8.94 8.93 -9.18
C SER A 158 9.35 9.50 -10.53
N TRP A 159 9.69 8.61 -11.46
CA TRP A 159 10.10 8.95 -12.83
C TRP A 159 9.58 7.94 -13.84
N GLU A 160 9.53 8.33 -15.10
CA GLU A 160 9.27 7.41 -16.21
C GLU A 160 10.56 6.64 -16.52
N PRO A 161 10.53 5.29 -16.61
CA PRO A 161 11.69 4.51 -17.00
C PRO A 161 12.22 4.93 -18.37
N GLU A 162 13.52 5.05 -18.53
CA GLU A 162 14.13 5.22 -19.83
C GLU A 162 13.92 3.92 -20.62
N LEU A 163 13.17 3.99 -21.71
CA LEU A 163 13.03 2.87 -22.66
C LEU A 163 14.38 2.68 -23.36
N ASP A 164 15.00 1.55 -23.15
CA ASP A 164 16.20 1.17 -23.88
C ASP A 164 15.85 1.09 -25.37
N GLU A 165 16.64 1.74 -26.23
CA GLU A 165 16.40 1.78 -27.67
C GLU A 165 16.40 0.39 -28.35
N GLU A 166 16.86 -0.65 -27.63
CA GLU A 166 16.87 -2.03 -28.12
C GLU A 166 15.47 -2.68 -28.17
N ASP A 167 14.49 -2.19 -27.37
CA ASP A 167 13.11 -2.73 -27.38
C ASP A 167 12.26 -2.22 -28.55
N LEU A 168 12.76 -1.27 -29.34
CA LEU A 168 12.04 -0.67 -30.48
C LEU A 168 12.32 -1.36 -31.83
N GLU A 169 13.25 -2.30 -31.91
CA GLU A 169 13.60 -2.98 -33.17
C GLU A 169 12.80 -4.27 -33.44
N ASP A 170 12.03 -4.79 -32.46
CA ASP A 170 11.26 -6.04 -32.59
C ASP A 170 9.72 -5.85 -32.63
N ALA A 171 9.21 -4.65 -32.92
CA ALA A 171 7.77 -4.38 -32.96
C ALA A 171 7.23 -4.19 -34.39
#